data_4449b88aa18654aae6e5bfa73e8a5061
#
_entry.id   4449b88aa18654aae6e5bfa73e8a5061
#
_cell.length_a   1.000
_cell.length_b   1.000
_cell.length_c   1.000
_cell.angle_alpha   90.00
_cell.angle_beta   90.00
_cell.angle_gamma   90.00
#
_symmetry.space_group_name_H-M   'P 1'
#
loop_
_entity.id
_entity.type
_entity.pdbx_description
1 polymer ?
#
loop_
_entity_poly.entity_id
_entity_poly.type
_entity_poly.pdbx_seq_one_letter_code
_entity_poly.pdbx_strand_id
1 'polypeptide(L)'
;MSLLEEISSTLEAAGIRHALIGAAALSSYGVNRASVDLDLFAADASCLTPSLWTDLQNQGVDVQVRRGDLTDPLAGVVRFQTPGEAPIDIVVGKFAWQTRILERAEPIGGVLVVRAADLVLLKLYAGGLQDAWDVQQLLARPFRGDLVLEVESRLSDLPERCQDLWKKIQQG
;
A
#
# COMPACT_ATOMS: atom_id res chain seq x y z
N MET A 1 3.96 -8.57 21.73
CA MET A 1 3.28 -8.28 20.44
C MET A 1 4.08 -7.17 19.75
N SER A 2 4.40 -7.32 18.50
CA SER A 2 5.10 -6.25 17.75
C SER A 2 4.13 -5.10 17.44
N LEU A 3 4.65 -3.90 17.19
CA LEU A 3 3.82 -2.75 16.79
C LEU A 3 2.92 -3.07 15.58
N LEU A 4 3.44 -3.81 14.59
CA LEU A 4 2.65 -4.25 13.45
C LEU A 4 1.47 -5.13 13.85
N GLU A 5 1.67 -6.08 14.76
CA GLU A 5 0.60 -6.95 15.25
C GLU A 5 -0.46 -6.17 16.03
N GLU A 6 -0.06 -5.18 16.82
CA GLU A 6 -0.99 -4.31 17.58
C GLU A 6 -1.83 -3.44 16.64
N ILE A 7 -1.19 -2.83 15.61
CA ILE A 7 -1.90 -2.07 14.58
C ILE A 7 -2.88 -2.97 13.82
N SER A 8 -2.43 -4.15 13.38
CA SER A 8 -3.28 -5.11 12.67
C SER A 8 -4.47 -5.56 13.51
N SER A 9 -4.24 -5.90 14.79
CA SER A 9 -5.31 -6.27 15.71
C SER A 9 -6.33 -5.15 15.91
N THR A 10 -5.88 -3.89 15.99
CA THR A 10 -6.76 -2.73 16.11
C THR A 10 -7.64 -2.57 14.86
N LEU A 11 -7.04 -2.69 13.68
CA LEU A 11 -7.78 -2.64 12.40
C LEU A 11 -8.78 -3.79 12.28
N GLU A 12 -8.38 -5.02 12.62
CA GLU A 12 -9.25 -6.20 12.59
C GLU A 12 -10.43 -6.06 13.55
N ALA A 13 -10.19 -5.58 14.77
CA ALA A 13 -11.24 -5.33 15.75
C ALA A 13 -12.25 -4.27 15.28
N ALA A 14 -11.79 -3.30 14.49
CA ALA A 14 -12.63 -2.29 13.84
C ALA A 14 -13.28 -2.78 12.54
N GLY A 15 -13.02 -4.01 12.10
CA GLY A 15 -13.52 -4.55 10.82
C GLY A 15 -12.86 -3.94 9.58
N ILE A 16 -11.70 -3.33 9.74
CA ILE A 16 -10.98 -2.64 8.67
C ILE A 16 -10.01 -3.60 7.99
N ARG A 17 -10.27 -3.89 6.72
CA ARG A 17 -9.36 -4.71 5.91
C ARG A 17 -8.11 -3.92 5.53
N HIS A 18 -6.96 -4.55 5.67
CA HIS A 18 -5.66 -3.95 5.36
C HIS A 18 -4.70 -5.01 4.78
N ALA A 19 -3.67 -4.55 4.08
CA ALA A 19 -2.65 -5.42 3.50
C ALA A 19 -1.30 -4.70 3.39
N LEU A 20 -0.21 -5.46 3.36
CA LEU A 20 1.13 -4.94 3.09
C LEU A 20 1.25 -4.39 1.66
N ILE A 21 1.89 -3.23 1.55
CA ILE A 21 2.33 -2.61 0.30
C ILE A 21 3.83 -2.23 0.41
N GLY A 22 4.30 -1.37 -0.46
CA GLY A 22 5.66 -0.82 -0.40
C GLY A 22 6.76 -1.87 -0.56
N ALA A 23 7.92 -1.61 0.03
CA ALA A 23 9.10 -2.47 -0.12
C ALA A 23 8.89 -3.87 0.46
N ALA A 24 8.15 -4.00 1.56
CA ALA A 24 7.85 -5.31 2.17
C ALA A 24 7.02 -6.19 1.24
N ALA A 25 5.99 -5.64 0.60
CA ALA A 25 5.21 -6.36 -0.40
C ALA A 25 6.03 -6.71 -1.64
N LEU A 26 6.85 -5.79 -2.15
CA LEU A 26 7.74 -6.04 -3.30
C LEU A 26 8.70 -7.20 -3.03
N SER A 27 9.24 -7.30 -1.81
CA SER A 27 10.15 -8.37 -1.42
C SER A 27 9.47 -9.75 -1.50
N SER A 28 8.17 -9.83 -1.23
CA SER A 28 7.38 -11.07 -1.41
C SER A 28 7.32 -11.55 -2.87
N TYR A 29 7.57 -10.65 -3.81
CA TYR A 29 7.63 -10.93 -5.27
C TYR A 29 9.06 -10.95 -5.81
N GLY A 30 10.07 -11.00 -4.94
CA GLY A 30 11.48 -11.10 -5.31
C GLY A 30 12.11 -9.77 -5.74
N VAL A 31 11.50 -8.64 -5.43
CA VAL A 31 12.06 -7.31 -5.66
C VAL A 31 12.54 -6.74 -4.33
N ASN A 32 13.85 -6.74 -4.12
CA ASN A 32 14.47 -6.27 -2.89
C ASN A 32 15.03 -4.86 -3.08
N ARG A 33 14.57 -3.94 -2.27
CA ARG A 33 15.16 -2.60 -2.11
C ARG A 33 15.16 -2.19 -0.64
N ALA A 34 16.09 -1.35 -0.27
CA ALA A 34 16.13 -0.78 1.07
C ALA A 34 14.88 0.11 1.28
N SER A 35 14.25 -0.04 2.43
CA SER A 35 13.25 0.87 2.96
C SER A 35 13.42 0.93 4.47
N VAL A 36 13.20 2.09 5.04
CA VAL A 36 13.19 2.27 6.49
C VAL A 36 11.79 1.99 7.02
N ASP A 37 10.77 2.35 6.26
CA ASP A 37 9.37 2.31 6.67
C ASP A 37 8.69 1.01 6.23
N LEU A 38 7.73 0.55 7.02
CA LEU A 38 6.81 -0.52 6.63
C LEU A 38 5.46 0.10 6.28
N ASP A 39 4.93 -0.26 5.12
CA ASP A 39 3.71 0.33 4.59
C ASP A 39 2.56 -0.67 4.58
N LEU A 40 1.43 -0.27 5.17
CA LEU A 40 0.13 -0.92 5.06
C LEU A 40 -0.79 -0.09 4.17
N PHE A 41 -1.71 -0.74 3.51
CA PHE A 41 -2.77 -0.11 2.75
C PHE A 41 -4.15 -0.47 3.34
N ALA A 42 -4.99 0.53 3.50
CA ALA A 42 -6.40 0.39 3.86
C ALA A 42 -7.25 1.31 2.96
N ALA A 43 -8.54 1.03 2.83
CA ALA A 43 -9.45 1.83 2.02
C ALA A 43 -10.68 2.29 2.85
N ASP A 44 -10.49 2.48 4.14
CA ASP A 44 -11.51 2.92 5.09
C ASP A 44 -11.04 4.19 5.79
N ALA A 45 -11.76 5.29 5.60
CA ALA A 45 -11.44 6.59 6.16
C ALA A 45 -11.51 6.63 7.70
N SER A 46 -12.12 5.64 8.34
CA SER A 46 -12.12 5.53 9.82
C SER A 46 -10.72 5.34 10.39
N CYS A 47 -9.76 4.83 9.59
CA CYS A 47 -8.34 4.82 9.95
C CYS A 47 -7.81 6.20 10.32
N LEU A 48 -8.37 7.27 9.75
CA LEU A 48 -7.95 8.65 9.98
C LEU A 48 -8.63 9.27 11.22
N THR A 49 -9.36 8.48 12.00
CA THR A 49 -10.01 8.92 13.23
C THR A 49 -9.04 8.73 14.42
N PRO A 50 -8.56 9.80 15.08
CA PRO A 50 -7.56 9.67 16.14
C PRO A 50 -7.97 8.75 17.28
N SER A 51 -9.26 8.70 17.62
CA SER A 51 -9.77 7.86 18.71
C SER A 51 -9.61 6.36 18.44
N LEU A 52 -9.46 5.94 17.20
CA LEU A 52 -9.17 4.53 16.86
C LEU A 52 -7.82 4.07 17.44
N TRP A 53 -6.90 5.00 17.62
CA TRP A 53 -5.51 4.73 17.99
C TRP A 53 -5.19 5.08 19.47
N THR A 54 -6.22 5.39 20.26
CA THR A 54 -6.05 5.86 21.66
C THR A 54 -5.25 4.86 22.51
N ASP A 55 -5.49 3.57 22.36
CA ASP A 55 -4.81 2.53 23.14
C ASP A 55 -3.31 2.47 22.80
N LEU A 56 -2.95 2.59 21.53
CA LEU A 56 -1.54 2.66 21.10
C LEU A 56 -0.86 3.93 21.62
N GLN A 57 -1.54 5.07 21.58
CA GLN A 57 -1.03 6.32 22.13
C GLN A 57 -0.80 6.22 23.64
N ASN A 58 -1.71 5.59 24.37
CA ASN A 58 -1.57 5.34 25.81
C ASN A 58 -0.39 4.42 26.15
N GLN A 59 0.01 3.57 25.21
CA GLN A 59 1.20 2.70 25.33
C GLN A 59 2.50 3.42 24.93
N GLY A 60 2.43 4.70 24.54
CA GLY A 60 3.59 5.53 24.20
C GLY A 60 3.97 5.53 22.73
N VAL A 61 3.11 5.01 21.85
CA VAL A 61 3.30 5.11 20.38
C VAL A 61 2.96 6.54 19.94
N ASP A 62 3.86 7.20 19.22
CA ASP A 62 3.53 8.47 18.52
C ASP A 62 2.70 8.15 17.29
N VAL A 63 1.47 8.66 17.26
CA VAL A 63 0.52 8.44 16.16
C VAL A 63 0.19 9.78 15.51
N GLN A 64 0.59 9.92 14.25
CA GLN A 64 0.37 11.11 13.45
C GLN A 64 -0.63 10.84 12.34
N VAL A 65 -1.77 11.51 12.37
CA VAL A 65 -2.80 11.43 11.33
C VAL A 65 -2.69 12.62 10.40
N ARG A 66 -2.47 12.36 9.11
CA ARG A 66 -2.47 13.37 8.04
C ARG A 66 -3.63 13.08 7.10
N ARG A 67 -4.57 14.01 7.02
CA ARG A 67 -5.70 13.93 6.09
C ARG A 67 -5.30 14.57 4.76
N GLY A 68 -5.64 13.90 3.67
CA GLY A 68 -5.60 14.49 2.35
C GLY A 68 -6.78 15.44 2.12
N ASP A 69 -6.64 16.34 1.16
CA ASP A 69 -7.72 17.19 0.67
C ASP A 69 -8.44 16.57 -0.55
N LEU A 70 -9.30 17.35 -1.20
CA LEU A 70 -10.06 16.86 -2.36
C LEU A 70 -9.17 16.55 -3.57
N THR A 71 -8.01 17.18 -3.68
CA THR A 71 -7.07 17.03 -4.79
C THR A 71 -6.02 15.94 -4.54
N ASP A 72 -5.85 15.55 -3.28
CA ASP A 72 -4.91 14.49 -2.93
C ASP A 72 -5.33 13.12 -3.50
N PRO A 73 -4.38 12.31 -3.95
CA PRO A 73 -4.66 10.96 -4.45
C PRO A 73 -5.10 9.99 -3.36
N LEU A 74 -4.91 10.34 -2.10
CA LEU A 74 -5.20 9.53 -0.91
C LEU A 74 -6.21 10.23 -0.01
N ALA A 75 -6.94 9.45 0.80
CA ALA A 75 -7.73 10.00 1.90
C ALA A 75 -6.82 10.51 3.03
N GLY A 76 -5.66 9.91 3.21
CA GLY A 76 -4.66 10.33 4.18
C GLY A 76 -3.63 9.25 4.48
N VAL A 77 -2.80 9.52 5.48
CA VAL A 77 -1.79 8.60 6.00
C VAL A 77 -1.80 8.66 7.54
N VAL A 78 -1.68 7.51 8.17
CA VAL A 78 -1.44 7.40 9.61
C VAL A 78 -0.05 6.85 9.82
N ARG A 79 0.82 7.62 10.47
CA ARG A 79 2.18 7.21 10.83
C ARG A 79 2.27 6.83 12.29
N PHE A 80 2.88 5.69 12.55
CA PHE A 80 3.17 5.16 13.88
C PHE A 80 4.67 5.12 14.08
N GLN A 81 5.13 5.69 15.20
CA GLN A 81 6.54 5.75 15.53
C GLN A 81 6.77 5.36 16.99
N THR A 82 7.69 4.41 17.19
CA THR A 82 8.21 4.03 18.50
C THR A 82 9.72 4.29 18.53
N PRO A 83 10.29 4.81 19.62
CA PRO A 83 11.73 5.05 19.70
C PRO A 83 12.55 3.78 19.42
N GLY A 84 13.47 3.85 18.47
CA GLY A 84 14.37 2.74 18.11
C GLY A 84 13.79 1.70 17.14
N GLU A 85 12.54 1.85 16.72
CA GLU A 85 11.91 0.97 15.74
C GLU A 85 11.67 1.69 14.42
N ALA A 86 11.54 0.91 13.34
CA ALA A 86 11.15 1.43 12.04
C ALA A 86 9.70 1.97 12.08
N PRO A 87 9.42 3.12 11.47
CA PRO A 87 8.05 3.62 11.41
C PRO A 87 7.16 2.73 10.57
N ILE A 88 5.86 2.72 10.92
CA ILE A 88 4.82 2.03 10.15
C ILE A 88 3.84 3.07 9.66
N ASP A 89 3.55 3.05 8.36
CA ASP A 89 2.58 3.93 7.73
C ASP A 89 1.35 3.13 7.27
N ILE A 90 0.15 3.64 7.55
CA ILE A 90 -1.07 3.20 6.88
C ILE A 90 -1.41 4.24 5.82
N VAL A 91 -1.31 3.84 4.58
CA VAL A 91 -1.76 4.62 3.42
C VAL A 91 -3.24 4.36 3.23
N VAL A 92 -4.07 5.40 3.30
CA VAL A 92 -5.53 5.26 3.23
C VAL A 92 -6.04 5.70 1.86
N GLY A 93 -6.57 4.75 1.10
CA GLY A 93 -7.19 5.00 -0.19
C GLY A 93 -8.60 5.58 -0.07
N LYS A 94 -9.12 6.14 -1.17
CA LYS A 94 -10.46 6.76 -1.22
C LYS A 94 -11.32 6.34 -2.42
N PHE A 95 -10.76 5.58 -3.35
CA PHE A 95 -11.45 5.20 -4.59
C PHE A 95 -11.93 3.74 -4.57
N ALA A 96 -13.03 3.46 -5.26
CA ALA A 96 -13.61 2.13 -5.32
C ALA A 96 -12.63 1.07 -5.88
N TRP A 97 -11.78 1.42 -6.85
CA TRP A 97 -10.79 0.49 -7.38
C TRP A 97 -9.74 0.09 -6.32
N GLN A 98 -9.44 0.98 -5.38
CA GLN A 98 -8.52 0.72 -4.26
C GLN A 98 -9.12 -0.26 -3.24
N THR A 99 -10.42 -0.22 -3.00
CA THR A 99 -11.12 -1.22 -2.18
C THR A 99 -11.02 -2.61 -2.81
N ARG A 100 -11.19 -2.71 -4.13
CA ARG A 100 -11.03 -3.99 -4.86
C ARG A 100 -9.62 -4.59 -4.77
N ILE A 101 -8.60 -3.77 -4.61
CA ILE A 101 -7.21 -4.22 -4.35
C ILE A 101 -7.14 -5.05 -3.07
N LEU A 102 -7.76 -4.57 -2.00
CA LEU A 102 -7.79 -5.29 -0.72
C LEU A 102 -8.58 -6.59 -0.78
N GLU A 103 -9.64 -6.63 -1.57
CA GLU A 103 -10.42 -7.85 -1.79
C GLU A 103 -9.59 -8.97 -2.44
N ARG A 104 -8.61 -8.60 -3.27
CA ARG A 104 -7.71 -9.52 -3.98
C ARG A 104 -6.41 -9.80 -3.24
N ALA A 105 -6.12 -9.12 -2.13
CA ALA A 105 -4.91 -9.35 -1.36
C ALA A 105 -4.82 -10.81 -0.87
N GLU A 106 -3.62 -11.36 -0.88
CA GLU A 106 -3.36 -12.77 -0.61
C GLU A 106 -2.51 -12.96 0.65
N PRO A 107 -2.72 -14.01 1.44
CA PRO A 107 -1.88 -14.31 2.58
C PRO A 107 -0.51 -14.83 2.11
N ILE A 108 0.56 -14.13 2.49
CA ILE A 108 1.95 -14.54 2.27
C ILE A 108 2.66 -14.44 3.62
N GLY A 109 3.22 -15.55 4.09
CA GLY A 109 3.92 -15.57 5.39
C GLY A 109 3.06 -15.20 6.60
N GLY A 110 1.73 -15.41 6.52
CA GLY A 110 0.81 -15.12 7.62
C GLY A 110 0.25 -13.69 7.65
N VAL A 111 0.65 -12.83 6.71
CA VAL A 111 0.10 -11.47 6.55
C VAL A 111 -0.55 -11.31 5.19
N LEU A 112 -1.56 -10.44 5.09
CA LEU A 112 -2.13 -10.10 3.79
C LEU A 112 -1.17 -9.19 3.03
N VAL A 113 -0.91 -9.54 1.77
CA VAL A 113 -0.04 -8.78 0.87
C VAL A 113 -0.82 -8.42 -0.38
N VAL A 114 -0.71 -7.19 -0.82
CA VAL A 114 -1.30 -6.73 -2.09
C VAL A 114 -0.65 -7.49 -3.25
N ARG A 115 -1.44 -8.00 -4.18
CA ARG A 115 -0.96 -8.73 -5.35
C ARG A 115 -0.04 -7.88 -6.23
N ALA A 116 0.91 -8.52 -6.92
CA ALA A 116 1.88 -7.82 -7.76
C ALA A 116 1.23 -6.87 -8.79
N ALA A 117 0.16 -7.30 -9.46
CA ALA A 117 -0.56 -6.46 -10.40
C ALA A 117 -1.20 -5.22 -9.74
N ASP A 118 -1.76 -5.40 -8.55
CA ASP A 118 -2.37 -4.31 -7.80
C ASP A 118 -1.31 -3.36 -7.19
N LEU A 119 -0.12 -3.86 -6.84
CA LEU A 119 1.03 -3.01 -6.50
C LEU A 119 1.43 -2.12 -7.69
N VAL A 120 1.45 -2.68 -8.90
CA VAL A 120 1.70 -1.89 -10.12
C VAL A 120 0.66 -0.78 -10.26
N LEU A 121 -0.64 -1.08 -10.08
CA LEU A 121 -1.70 -0.05 -10.17
C LEU A 121 -1.50 1.08 -9.14
N LEU A 122 -1.19 0.74 -7.89
CA LEU A 122 -0.91 1.74 -6.84
C LEU A 122 0.29 2.61 -7.21
N LYS A 123 1.35 2.01 -7.75
CA LYS A 123 2.57 2.70 -8.16
C LYS A 123 2.38 3.59 -9.39
N LEU A 124 1.62 3.14 -10.38
CA LEU A 124 1.23 3.97 -11.52
C LEU A 124 0.41 5.18 -11.06
N TYR A 125 -0.46 4.97 -10.07
CA TYR A 125 -1.28 6.03 -9.52
C TYR A 125 -0.47 7.06 -8.72
N ALA A 126 0.51 6.62 -7.93
CA ALA A 126 1.46 7.48 -7.23
C ALA A 126 2.37 8.25 -8.20
N GLY A 127 2.92 7.58 -9.20
CA GLY A 127 3.60 8.17 -10.36
C GLY A 127 4.97 8.77 -10.08
N GLY A 128 5.63 8.42 -8.98
CA GLY A 128 6.98 8.86 -8.66
C GLY A 128 8.07 8.09 -9.42
N LEU A 129 9.29 8.63 -9.44
CA LEU A 129 10.44 7.96 -10.10
C LEU A 129 10.76 6.61 -9.47
N GLN A 130 10.69 6.52 -8.14
CA GLN A 130 10.88 5.26 -7.41
C GLN A 130 9.77 4.26 -7.76
N ASP A 131 8.53 4.73 -7.91
CA ASP A 131 7.39 3.88 -8.28
C ASP A 131 7.56 3.30 -9.68
N ALA A 132 8.01 4.09 -10.63
CA ALA A 132 8.32 3.62 -11.98
C ALA A 132 9.44 2.57 -11.99
N TRP A 133 10.49 2.77 -11.20
CA TRP A 133 11.56 1.79 -11.02
C TRP A 133 11.04 0.48 -10.42
N ASP A 134 10.24 0.56 -9.35
CA ASP A 134 9.64 -0.61 -8.71
C ASP A 134 8.80 -1.44 -9.71
N VAL A 135 8.02 -0.77 -10.57
CA VAL A 135 7.25 -1.42 -11.64
C VAL A 135 8.18 -2.12 -12.65
N GLN A 136 9.26 -1.47 -13.06
CA GLN A 136 10.26 -2.10 -13.96
C GLN A 136 10.87 -3.36 -13.33
N GLN A 137 11.16 -3.33 -12.01
CA GLN A 137 11.70 -4.50 -11.31
C GLN A 137 10.69 -5.66 -11.25
N LEU A 138 9.41 -5.39 -11.04
CA LEU A 138 8.35 -6.40 -11.12
C LEU A 138 8.23 -6.99 -12.52
N LEU A 139 8.31 -6.15 -13.57
CA LEU A 139 8.31 -6.59 -14.96
C LEU A 139 9.54 -7.41 -15.36
N ALA A 140 10.63 -7.32 -14.63
CA ALA A 140 11.82 -8.15 -14.82
C ALA A 140 11.71 -9.55 -14.21
N ARG A 141 10.62 -9.88 -13.50
CA ARG A 141 10.39 -11.19 -12.89
C ARG A 141 9.86 -12.22 -13.89
N PRO A 142 10.03 -13.52 -13.61
CA PRO A 142 9.56 -14.60 -14.50
C PRO A 142 8.05 -14.59 -14.77
N PHE A 143 7.24 -14.03 -13.86
CA PHE A 143 5.78 -13.91 -14.01
C PHE A 143 5.31 -12.70 -14.82
N ARG A 144 6.21 -12.02 -15.56
CA ARG A 144 5.90 -10.82 -16.36
C ARG A 144 4.66 -10.97 -17.24
N GLY A 145 4.51 -12.12 -17.91
CA GLY A 145 3.40 -12.33 -18.85
C GLY A 145 2.03 -12.21 -18.17
N ASP A 146 1.86 -12.93 -17.07
CA ASP A 146 0.62 -12.89 -16.28
C ASP A 146 0.43 -11.52 -15.63
N LEU A 147 1.51 -10.91 -15.12
CA LEU A 147 1.48 -9.58 -14.54
C LEU A 147 0.97 -8.53 -15.52
N VAL A 148 1.47 -8.51 -16.74
CA VAL A 148 1.04 -7.56 -17.78
C VAL A 148 -0.45 -7.74 -18.09
N LEU A 149 -0.91 -8.98 -18.29
CA LEU A 149 -2.32 -9.26 -18.56
C LEU A 149 -3.24 -8.81 -17.42
N GLU A 150 -2.85 -9.07 -16.17
CA GLU A 150 -3.64 -8.64 -15.01
C GLU A 150 -3.68 -7.12 -14.87
N VAL A 151 -2.56 -6.42 -15.06
CA VAL A 151 -2.52 -4.95 -15.02
C VAL A 151 -3.41 -4.36 -16.12
N GLU A 152 -3.26 -4.83 -17.36
CA GLU A 152 -4.01 -4.31 -18.50
C GLU A 152 -5.52 -4.54 -18.37
N SER A 153 -5.94 -5.63 -17.74
CA SER A 153 -7.35 -5.91 -17.47
C SER A 153 -8.01 -4.91 -16.50
N ARG A 154 -7.22 -4.15 -15.74
CA ARG A 154 -7.67 -3.21 -14.70
C ARG A 154 -7.23 -1.77 -14.93
N LEU A 155 -6.41 -1.54 -15.93
CA LEU A 155 -5.78 -0.24 -16.19
C LEU A 155 -6.82 0.86 -16.49
N SER A 156 -7.98 0.49 -17.05
CA SER A 156 -9.08 1.40 -17.33
C SER A 156 -9.72 2.01 -16.07
N ASP A 157 -9.51 1.43 -14.91
CA ASP A 157 -9.97 1.98 -13.62
C ASP A 157 -9.14 3.21 -13.19
N LEU A 158 -7.95 3.40 -13.79
CA LEU A 158 -7.03 4.47 -13.47
C LEU A 158 -7.13 5.64 -14.46
N PRO A 159 -6.76 6.86 -14.04
CA PRO A 159 -6.67 8.02 -14.94
C PRO A 159 -5.76 7.79 -16.15
N GLU A 160 -6.02 8.48 -17.26
CA GLU A 160 -5.27 8.37 -18.51
C GLU A 160 -3.75 8.55 -18.32
N ARG A 161 -3.34 9.47 -17.43
CA ARG A 161 -1.92 9.67 -17.09
C ARG A 161 -1.21 8.39 -16.61
N CYS A 162 -1.94 7.51 -15.92
CA CYS A 162 -1.41 6.24 -15.44
C CYS A 162 -1.27 5.24 -16.60
N GLN A 163 -2.22 5.25 -17.53
CA GLN A 163 -2.18 4.44 -18.73
C GLN A 163 -1.01 4.85 -19.62
N ASP A 164 -0.75 6.14 -19.76
CA ASP A 164 0.40 6.66 -20.52
C ASP A 164 1.73 6.32 -19.83
N LEU A 165 1.79 6.42 -18.50
CA LEU A 165 2.97 6.00 -17.74
C LEU A 165 3.24 4.50 -17.91
N TRP A 166 2.21 3.67 -17.88
CA TRP A 166 2.32 2.23 -18.12
C TRP A 166 2.94 1.92 -19.49
N LYS A 167 2.44 2.57 -20.55
CA LYS A 167 2.99 2.42 -21.91
C LYS A 167 4.47 2.80 -21.96
N LYS A 168 4.85 3.92 -21.33
CA LYS A 168 6.25 4.37 -21.29
C LYS A 168 7.16 3.37 -20.57
N ILE A 169 6.71 2.83 -19.44
CA ILE A 169 7.50 1.85 -18.66
C ILE A 169 7.68 0.54 -19.47
N GLN A 170 6.69 0.10 -20.23
CA GLN A 170 6.81 -1.11 -21.04
C GLN A 170 7.77 -0.96 -22.24
N GLN A 171 7.97 0.25 -22.74
CA GLN A 171 8.83 0.54 -23.90
C GLN A 171 10.31 0.75 -23.53
N GLY A 172 10.61 1.02 -22.28
CA GLY A 172 11.97 1.24 -21.75
C GLY A 172 12.56 0.00 -21.18
#